data_14f4266f6cee139b6d51b65e2996be2d
#
_entry.id   14f4266f6cee139b6d51b65e2996be2d
#
_cell.length_a   1.000
_cell.length_b   1.000
_cell.length_c   1.000
_cell.angle_alpha   90.00
_cell.angle_beta   90.00
_cell.angle_gamma   90.00
#
_symmetry.space_group_name_H-M   'P 1'
#
loop_
_entity.id
_entity.type
_entity.pdbx_description
1 polymer ?
#
loop_
_entity_poly.entity_id
_entity_poly.type
_entity_poly.pdbx_seq_one_letter_code
_entity_poly.pdbx_strand_id
1 'polypeptide(L)'
;MAKKKEISISGNMPLPGKIAPGTIITAPRLFHKDIQDYMQAIRGAIDVDFSQRIKLYDLYEEILMDGHTSSVIEKRKAAVQCSQIEFRRNGEPDERINTLLRSPWFYRFIGDLIDSDFWGFSLFQFKLDKSGWLDYILIPRKNYDPVRELVKHRQE
;
A
#
# COMPACT_ATOMS: atom_id res chain seq x y z
N MET A 1 -5.15 30.76 -30.99
CA MET A 1 -4.52 29.90 -32.01
C MET A 1 -3.11 29.59 -31.56
N ALA A 2 -2.88 28.44 -30.96
CA ALA A 2 -1.56 28.00 -30.55
C ALA A 2 -0.83 27.46 -31.79
N LYS A 3 0.23 28.12 -32.23
CA LYS A 3 1.11 27.66 -33.30
C LYS A 3 1.75 26.36 -32.83
N LYS A 4 1.31 25.25 -33.43
CA LYS A 4 2.00 23.97 -33.37
C LYS A 4 3.40 24.21 -33.92
N LYS A 5 4.41 24.13 -33.10
CA LYS A 5 5.81 24.18 -33.51
C LYS A 5 6.06 22.84 -34.22
N GLU A 6 5.96 22.85 -35.52
CA GLU A 6 6.40 21.73 -36.36
C GLU A 6 7.91 21.58 -36.09
N ILE A 7 8.29 20.44 -35.58
CA ILE A 7 9.70 20.04 -35.53
C ILE A 7 10.05 19.72 -36.98
N SER A 8 10.63 20.69 -37.65
CA SER A 8 11.16 20.51 -38.98
C SER A 8 12.28 19.48 -38.94
N ILE A 9 11.96 18.28 -39.34
CA ILE A 9 12.91 17.18 -39.52
C ILE A 9 13.70 17.36 -40.81
N SER A 10 13.37 18.40 -41.63
CA SER A 10 14.06 18.69 -42.87
C SER A 10 15.38 19.42 -42.61
N GLY A 11 16.45 18.75 -42.89
CA GLY A 11 17.75 19.33 -43.12
C GLY A 11 18.68 19.48 -41.90
N ASN A 12 18.20 19.37 -40.68
CA ASN A 12 19.03 19.48 -39.48
C ASN A 12 18.87 18.30 -38.53
N MET A 13 18.74 17.09 -39.08
CA MET A 13 18.91 15.91 -38.22
C MET A 13 20.36 15.89 -37.73
N PRO A 14 20.58 15.92 -36.44
CA PRO A 14 21.95 15.74 -35.93
C PRO A 14 22.46 14.39 -36.41
N LEU A 15 23.67 14.37 -36.93
CA LEU A 15 24.36 13.13 -37.28
C LEU A 15 24.32 12.17 -36.09
N PRO A 16 24.25 10.86 -36.36
CA PRO A 16 24.27 9.86 -35.27
C PRO A 16 25.47 10.13 -34.35
N GLY A 17 25.19 10.44 -33.10
CA GLY A 17 26.22 10.78 -32.08
C GLY A 17 26.39 12.30 -31.76
N LYS A 18 25.68 13.22 -32.46
CA LYS A 18 25.63 14.63 -32.06
C LYS A 18 24.29 14.97 -31.43
N ILE A 19 24.25 15.14 -30.15
CA ILE A 19 23.11 15.68 -29.42
C ILE A 19 23.04 17.16 -29.65
N ALA A 20 21.94 17.68 -30.17
CA ALA A 20 21.77 19.12 -30.35
C ALA A 20 21.90 19.84 -29.00
N PRO A 21 22.75 20.86 -28.85
CA PRO A 21 22.86 21.59 -27.60
C PRO A 21 21.52 22.25 -27.29
N GLY A 22 20.91 21.86 -26.18
CA GLY A 22 19.63 22.44 -25.68
C GLY A 22 18.45 21.50 -25.59
N THR A 23 18.57 20.26 -26.03
CA THR A 23 17.47 19.27 -25.82
C THR A 23 17.74 18.51 -24.53
N ILE A 24 17.27 19.04 -23.42
CA ILE A 24 17.20 18.29 -22.17
C ILE A 24 15.91 17.45 -22.23
N ILE A 25 16.06 16.17 -22.52
CA ILE A 25 14.94 15.22 -22.33
C ILE A 25 14.88 14.92 -20.84
N THR A 26 14.07 15.68 -20.12
CA THR A 26 13.67 15.33 -18.76
C THR A 26 12.65 14.21 -18.87
N ALA A 27 13.07 12.99 -18.61
CA ALA A 27 12.11 11.92 -18.39
C ALA A 27 11.18 12.35 -17.24
N PRO A 28 9.86 12.21 -17.39
CA PRO A 28 8.96 12.49 -16.28
C PRO A 28 9.37 11.60 -15.10
N ARG A 29 9.70 12.21 -13.98
CA ARG A 29 9.96 11.46 -12.75
C ARG A 29 8.61 10.90 -12.29
N LEU A 30 8.43 9.61 -12.44
CA LEU A 30 7.23 8.91 -12.00
C LEU A 30 7.04 8.97 -10.48
N PHE A 31 8.14 9.18 -9.74
CA PHE A 31 8.16 9.28 -8.29
C PHE A 31 8.80 10.62 -7.90
N HIS A 32 8.00 11.64 -7.78
CA HIS A 32 8.49 12.97 -7.43
C HIS A 32 7.71 13.54 -6.25
N LYS A 33 7.82 12.86 -5.10
CA LYS A 33 7.54 13.57 -3.85
C LYS A 33 8.84 13.99 -3.22
N ASP A 34 8.96 15.29 -3.03
CA ASP A 34 10.09 15.92 -2.37
C ASP A 34 10.09 15.54 -0.88
N ILE A 35 11.26 15.63 -0.25
CA ILE A 35 11.42 15.48 1.21
C ILE A 35 10.45 16.40 1.97
N GLN A 36 10.11 17.56 1.39
CA GLN A 36 9.15 18.50 1.96
C GLN A 36 7.74 17.91 2.06
N ASP A 37 7.26 17.21 1.02
CA ASP A 37 5.96 16.55 1.02
C ASP A 37 5.89 15.44 2.07
N TYR A 38 6.98 14.69 2.21
CA TYR A 38 7.14 13.69 3.24
C TYR A 38 7.06 14.29 4.65
N MET A 39 7.81 15.37 4.90
CA MET A 39 7.78 16.05 6.19
C MET A 39 6.42 16.68 6.51
N GLN A 40 5.71 17.20 5.50
CA GLN A 40 4.36 17.71 5.66
C GLN A 40 3.36 16.60 5.98
N ALA A 41 3.48 15.44 5.31
CA ALA A 41 2.61 14.29 5.57
C ALA A 41 2.78 13.77 7.01
N ILE A 42 4.03 13.69 7.49
CA ILE A 42 4.32 13.30 8.87
C ILE A 42 3.77 14.33 9.86
N ARG A 43 4.05 15.61 9.65
CA ARG A 43 3.55 16.67 10.55
C ARG A 43 2.02 16.68 10.64
N GLY A 44 1.35 16.55 9.51
CA GLY A 44 -0.11 16.44 9.48
C GLY A 44 -0.65 15.18 10.15
N ALA A 45 0.11 14.08 10.15
CA ALA A 45 -0.29 12.84 10.81
C ALA A 45 -0.09 12.87 12.33
N ILE A 46 0.86 13.69 12.83
CA ILE A 46 1.20 13.81 14.25
C ILE A 46 0.43 14.96 14.90
N ASP A 47 -0.23 15.83 14.11
CA ASP A 47 -0.99 16.95 14.62
C ASP A 47 -2.01 16.48 15.66
N VAL A 48 -2.00 17.11 16.85
CA VAL A 48 -2.83 16.70 18.00
C VAL A 48 -4.29 17.13 17.79
N ASP A 49 -4.51 18.30 17.17
CA ASP A 49 -5.84 18.87 17.05
C ASP A 49 -6.56 18.36 15.79
N PHE A 50 -5.82 18.20 14.69
CA PHE A 50 -6.36 17.84 13.37
C PHE A 50 -5.52 16.77 12.67
N SER A 51 -5.34 15.60 13.27
CA SER A 51 -4.59 14.51 12.69
C SER A 51 -5.13 14.12 11.29
N GLN A 52 -4.34 14.36 10.25
CA GLN A 52 -4.66 14.03 8.87
C GLN A 52 -3.68 12.99 8.32
N ARG A 53 -4.02 11.74 8.41
CA ARG A 53 -3.15 10.63 7.97
C ARG A 53 -3.30 10.27 6.50
N ILE A 54 -4.28 10.83 5.78
CA ILE A 54 -4.55 10.48 4.38
C ILE A 54 -3.31 10.72 3.51
N LYS A 55 -2.66 11.89 3.63
CA LYS A 55 -1.44 12.21 2.87
C LYS A 55 -0.28 11.26 3.16
N LEU A 56 -0.17 10.76 4.40
CA LEU A 56 0.84 9.79 4.77
C LEU A 56 0.58 8.43 4.10
N TYR A 57 -0.67 8.00 4.03
CA TYR A 57 -1.03 6.76 3.34
C TYR A 57 -0.90 6.88 1.82
N ASP A 58 -1.20 8.05 1.22
CA ASP A 58 -0.92 8.31 -0.20
C ASP A 58 0.58 8.16 -0.50
N LEU A 59 1.43 8.68 0.39
CA LEU A 59 2.88 8.53 0.27
C LEU A 59 3.33 7.06 0.37
N TYR A 60 2.74 6.28 1.29
CA TYR A 60 3.04 4.86 1.42
C TYR A 60 2.61 4.07 0.19
N GLU A 61 1.47 4.39 -0.41
CA GLU A 61 1.04 3.79 -1.68
C GLU A 61 2.04 4.08 -2.81
N GLU A 62 2.59 5.28 -2.87
CA GLU A 62 3.63 5.63 -3.84
C GLU A 62 4.94 4.87 -3.59
N ILE A 63 5.35 4.70 -2.33
CA ILE A 63 6.53 3.90 -2.00
C ILE A 63 6.36 2.44 -2.45
N LEU A 64 5.14 1.90 -2.35
CA LEU A 64 4.84 0.54 -2.81
C LEU A 64 4.88 0.38 -4.33
N MET A 65 4.87 1.47 -5.11
CA MET A 65 5.09 1.41 -6.55
C MET A 65 6.56 1.08 -6.90
N ASP A 66 7.49 1.27 -5.95
CA ASP A 66 8.86 0.77 -6.12
C ASP A 66 8.88 -0.76 -6.03
N GLY A 67 9.27 -1.41 -7.13
CA GLY A 67 9.27 -2.87 -7.25
C GLY A 67 10.19 -3.57 -6.26
N HIS A 68 11.29 -2.92 -5.84
CA HIS A 68 12.20 -3.50 -4.85
C HIS A 68 11.54 -3.51 -3.47
N THR A 69 11.03 -2.39 -3.02
CA THR A 69 10.34 -2.25 -1.73
C THR A 69 9.13 -3.17 -1.64
N SER A 70 8.28 -3.17 -2.65
CA SER A 70 7.13 -4.06 -2.76
C SER A 70 7.55 -5.54 -2.66
N SER A 71 8.59 -5.96 -3.40
CA SER A 71 9.11 -7.33 -3.37
C SER A 71 9.60 -7.74 -1.97
N VAL A 72 10.27 -6.85 -1.24
CA VAL A 72 10.75 -7.13 0.12
C VAL A 72 9.56 -7.35 1.07
N ILE A 73 8.54 -6.51 1.00
CA ILE A 73 7.34 -6.64 1.83
C ILE A 73 6.61 -7.95 1.52
N GLU A 74 6.39 -8.24 0.24
CA GLU A 74 5.72 -9.48 -0.18
C GLU A 74 6.50 -10.75 0.23
N LYS A 75 7.84 -10.73 0.20
CA LYS A 75 8.65 -11.84 0.70
C LYS A 75 8.47 -12.06 2.21
N ARG A 76 8.39 -11.00 2.99
CA ARG A 76 8.11 -11.10 4.44
C ARG A 76 6.72 -11.70 4.69
N LYS A 77 5.70 -11.25 3.97
CA LYS A 77 4.35 -11.81 4.04
C LYS A 77 4.35 -13.29 3.69
N ALA A 78 4.95 -13.64 2.56
CA ALA A 78 5.02 -15.02 2.10
C ALA A 78 5.73 -15.95 3.11
N ALA A 79 6.80 -15.47 3.75
CA ALA A 79 7.52 -16.26 4.75
C ALA A 79 6.63 -16.68 5.94
N VAL A 80 5.74 -15.76 6.39
CA VAL A 80 4.82 -16.07 7.48
C VAL A 80 3.61 -16.88 6.98
N GLN A 81 3.07 -16.54 5.82
CA GLN A 81 1.93 -17.25 5.22
C GLN A 81 2.26 -18.71 4.90
N CYS A 82 3.53 -19.01 4.55
CA CYS A 82 4.01 -20.38 4.28
C CYS A 82 4.43 -21.12 5.54
N SER A 83 4.47 -20.47 6.71
CA SER A 83 4.80 -21.14 7.96
C SER A 83 3.67 -22.08 8.38
N GLN A 84 4.03 -23.24 8.94
CA GLN A 84 3.04 -24.16 9.48
C GLN A 84 2.57 -23.66 10.84
N ILE A 85 1.29 -23.34 10.93
CA ILE A 85 0.63 -22.88 12.16
C ILE A 85 -0.30 -23.98 12.64
N GLU A 86 -0.13 -24.40 13.89
CA GLU A 86 -0.98 -25.38 14.56
C GLU A 86 -1.48 -24.83 15.89
N PHE A 87 -2.77 -24.93 16.11
CA PHE A 87 -3.36 -24.61 17.40
C PHE A 87 -3.54 -25.86 18.24
N ARG A 88 -3.07 -25.80 19.48
CA ARG A 88 -3.20 -26.88 20.46
C ARG A 88 -3.96 -26.39 21.67
N ARG A 89 -4.90 -27.20 22.12
CA ARG A 89 -5.66 -26.97 23.35
C ARG A 89 -5.26 -28.00 24.39
N ASN A 90 -4.75 -27.58 25.54
CA ASN A 90 -4.24 -28.45 26.58
C ASN A 90 -3.19 -29.47 26.13
N GLY A 91 -2.35 -29.07 25.14
CA GLY A 91 -1.30 -29.94 24.57
C GLY A 91 -1.74 -30.80 23.37
N GLU A 92 -3.03 -30.96 23.13
CA GLU A 92 -3.58 -31.73 22.02
C GLU A 92 -4.01 -30.83 20.85
N PRO A 93 -3.81 -31.25 19.60
CA PRO A 93 -4.24 -30.48 18.43
C PRO A 93 -5.76 -30.36 18.40
N ASP A 94 -6.26 -29.13 18.21
CA ASP A 94 -7.70 -28.88 18.04
C ASP A 94 -8.02 -28.86 16.53
N GLU A 95 -8.53 -29.98 16.01
CA GLU A 95 -8.79 -30.14 14.57
C GLU A 95 -9.81 -29.15 14.03
N ARG A 96 -10.76 -28.70 14.83
CA ARG A 96 -11.76 -27.69 14.39
C ARG A 96 -11.09 -26.35 14.08
N ILE A 97 -10.20 -25.90 14.95
CA ILE A 97 -9.45 -24.65 14.76
C ILE A 97 -8.40 -24.84 13.66
N ASN A 98 -7.69 -25.97 13.66
CA ASN A 98 -6.68 -26.24 12.66
C ASN A 98 -7.24 -26.32 11.23
N THR A 99 -8.46 -26.77 11.05
CA THR A 99 -9.17 -26.73 9.77
C THR A 99 -9.41 -25.29 9.32
N LEU A 100 -9.77 -24.37 10.22
CA LEU A 100 -9.91 -22.96 9.94
C LEU A 100 -8.56 -22.33 9.57
N LEU A 101 -7.49 -22.65 10.30
CA LEU A 101 -6.13 -22.13 10.05
C LEU A 101 -5.56 -22.59 8.70
N ARG A 102 -5.98 -23.75 8.19
CA ARG A 102 -5.58 -24.27 6.86
C ARG A 102 -6.44 -23.73 5.72
N SER A 103 -7.45 -22.91 6.00
CA SER A 103 -8.37 -22.41 5.00
C SER A 103 -7.77 -21.23 4.21
N PRO A 104 -8.19 -21.01 2.94
CA PRO A 104 -7.80 -19.85 2.15
C PRO A 104 -8.15 -18.52 2.82
N TRP A 105 -9.18 -18.50 3.66
CA TRP A 105 -9.57 -17.36 4.46
C TRP A 105 -8.44 -16.92 5.40
N PHE A 106 -7.88 -17.87 6.16
CA PHE A 106 -6.83 -17.59 7.12
C PHE A 106 -5.53 -17.12 6.43
N TYR A 107 -5.22 -17.71 5.28
CA TYR A 107 -4.07 -17.29 4.47
C TYR A 107 -4.17 -15.81 4.08
N ARG A 108 -5.33 -15.36 3.62
CA ARG A 108 -5.58 -13.95 3.30
C ARG A 108 -5.50 -13.07 4.55
N PHE A 109 -6.16 -13.50 5.63
CA PHE A 109 -6.18 -12.79 6.90
C PHE A 109 -4.76 -12.52 7.45
N ILE A 110 -3.88 -13.54 7.44
CA ILE A 110 -2.49 -13.39 7.85
C ILE A 110 -1.75 -12.38 6.96
N GLY A 111 -1.97 -12.40 5.66
CA GLY A 111 -1.37 -11.42 4.75
C GLY A 111 -1.75 -9.99 5.11
N ASP A 112 -3.05 -9.74 5.30
CA ASP A 112 -3.57 -8.42 5.68
C ASP A 112 -3.15 -7.99 7.10
N LEU A 113 -2.94 -8.96 7.99
CA LEU A 113 -2.44 -8.72 9.34
C LEU A 113 -0.98 -8.26 9.30
N ILE A 114 -0.13 -8.93 8.52
CA ILE A 114 1.30 -8.59 8.40
C ILE A 114 1.49 -7.24 7.70
N ASP A 115 0.56 -6.83 6.84
CA ASP A 115 0.59 -5.49 6.25
C ASP A 115 0.61 -4.39 7.32
N SER A 116 0.16 -4.67 8.54
CA SER A 116 0.23 -3.72 9.65
C SER A 116 1.67 -3.32 10.02
N ASP A 117 2.67 -4.16 9.74
CA ASP A 117 4.10 -3.84 9.96
C ASP A 117 4.54 -2.65 9.09
N PHE A 118 4.06 -2.61 7.84
CA PHE A 118 4.38 -1.53 6.92
C PHE A 118 3.47 -0.31 7.13
N TRP A 119 2.17 -0.54 7.30
CA TRP A 119 1.17 0.52 7.37
C TRP A 119 0.98 1.11 8.78
N GLY A 120 1.55 0.47 9.81
CA GLY A 120 1.39 0.84 11.21
C GLY A 120 0.19 0.18 11.90
N PHE A 121 -0.87 -0.16 11.19
CA PHE A 121 -2.01 -0.92 11.71
C PHE A 121 -2.83 -1.56 10.59
N SER A 122 -3.65 -2.56 10.97
CA SER A 122 -4.73 -3.11 10.15
C SER A 122 -5.99 -3.22 11.02
N LEU A 123 -7.10 -2.68 10.54
CA LEU A 123 -8.38 -2.72 11.24
C LEU A 123 -9.32 -3.69 10.55
N PHE A 124 -9.79 -4.69 11.31
CA PHE A 124 -10.64 -5.74 10.80
C PHE A 124 -12.01 -5.69 11.44
N GLN A 125 -13.05 -5.83 10.64
CA GLN A 125 -14.39 -6.08 11.10
C GLN A 125 -14.71 -7.55 10.84
N PHE A 126 -14.87 -8.33 11.90
CA PHE A 126 -15.25 -9.73 11.79
C PHE A 126 -16.77 -9.89 11.62
N LYS A 127 -17.15 -10.83 10.80
CA LYS A 127 -18.54 -11.21 10.57
C LYS A 127 -18.63 -12.73 10.47
N LEU A 128 -19.82 -13.27 10.73
CA LEU A 128 -20.12 -14.66 10.42
C LEU A 128 -20.80 -14.73 9.05
N ASP A 129 -20.31 -15.61 8.21
CA ASP A 129 -20.96 -15.92 6.95
C ASP A 129 -22.26 -16.71 7.18
N LYS A 130 -23.12 -16.82 6.15
CA LYS A 130 -24.37 -17.58 6.17
C LYS A 130 -24.19 -19.04 6.57
N SER A 131 -23.02 -19.61 6.35
CA SER A 131 -22.61 -20.95 6.76
C SER A 131 -22.14 -21.04 8.23
N GLY A 132 -22.08 -19.93 8.96
CA GLY A 132 -21.56 -19.86 10.31
C GLY A 132 -20.03 -19.82 10.41
N TRP A 133 -19.33 -19.63 9.27
CA TRP A 133 -17.89 -19.44 9.24
C TRP A 133 -17.50 -18.00 9.54
N LEU A 134 -16.36 -17.85 10.19
CA LEU A 134 -15.75 -16.55 10.44
C LEU A 134 -15.23 -15.96 9.13
N ASP A 135 -15.62 -14.73 8.83
CA ASP A 135 -15.10 -13.93 7.73
C ASP A 135 -14.73 -12.54 8.25
N TYR A 136 -13.99 -11.77 7.48
CA TYR A 136 -13.59 -10.42 7.86
C TYR A 136 -13.70 -9.44 6.70
N ILE A 137 -13.79 -8.17 7.04
CA ILE A 137 -13.65 -7.05 6.14
C ILE A 137 -12.47 -6.24 6.64
N LEU A 138 -11.48 -6.02 5.77
CA LEU A 138 -10.40 -5.07 6.04
C LEU A 138 -10.93 -3.65 5.82
N ILE A 139 -10.94 -2.85 6.87
CA ILE A 139 -11.37 -1.45 6.79
C ILE A 139 -10.26 -0.62 6.16
N PRO A 140 -10.55 0.16 5.09
CA PRO A 140 -9.55 1.01 4.47
C PRO A 140 -8.93 1.97 5.50
N ARG A 141 -7.61 1.99 5.59
CA ARG A 141 -6.86 2.77 6.59
C ARG A 141 -7.15 4.26 6.54
N LYS A 142 -7.42 4.79 5.33
CA LYS A 142 -7.80 6.18 5.10
C LYS A 142 -9.16 6.57 5.71
N ASN A 143 -9.99 5.57 6.00
CA ASN A 143 -11.32 5.78 6.58
C ASN A 143 -11.32 5.78 8.10
N TYR A 144 -10.22 5.41 8.74
CA TYR A 144 -10.11 5.38 10.19
C TYR A 144 -9.46 6.66 10.74
N ASP A 145 -10.14 7.27 11.70
CA ASP A 145 -9.64 8.42 12.46
C ASP A 145 -9.19 7.93 13.85
N PRO A 146 -7.89 7.82 14.10
CA PRO A 146 -7.39 7.25 15.35
C PRO A 146 -7.56 8.18 16.56
N VAL A 147 -7.72 9.48 16.35
CA VAL A 147 -7.93 10.44 17.44
C VAL A 147 -9.35 10.36 17.98
N ARG A 148 -10.32 10.18 17.09
CA ARG A 148 -11.73 10.08 17.44
C ARG A 148 -12.22 8.64 17.56
N GLU A 149 -11.37 7.66 17.22
CA GLU A 149 -11.69 6.23 17.17
C GLU A 149 -12.91 5.92 16.28
N LEU A 150 -13.07 6.68 15.20
CA LEU A 150 -14.21 6.59 14.29
C LEU A 150 -13.79 6.06 12.92
N VAL A 151 -14.63 5.20 12.38
CA VAL A 151 -14.56 4.79 10.97
C VAL A 151 -15.48 5.71 10.16
N LYS A 152 -14.88 6.50 9.26
CA LYS A 152 -15.64 7.37 8.35
C LYS A 152 -16.13 6.54 7.16
N HIS A 153 -17.44 6.47 6.98
CA HIS A 153 -18.03 5.94 5.76
C HIS A 153 -17.88 7.01 4.66
N ARG A 154 -16.99 6.78 3.71
CA ARG A 154 -17.00 7.58 2.47
C ARG A 154 -18.18 7.06 1.64
N GLN A 155 -19.19 7.87 1.47
CA GLN A 155 -20.16 7.68 0.38
C GLN A 155 -19.40 8.00 -0.91
N GLU A 156 -19.28 7.01 -1.79
CA GLU A 156 -18.81 7.20 -3.16
C GLU A 156 -19.80 8.03 -3.96
#